data_96b875180e0ea4190b3fb503f3b6d160
#
_entry.id   96b875180e0ea4190b3fb503f3b6d160
#
_cell.length_a   1.000
_cell.length_b   1.000
_cell.length_c   1.000
_cell.angle_alpha   90.00
_cell.angle_beta   90.00
_cell.angle_gamma   90.00
#
_symmetry.space_group_name_H-M   'P 1'
#
loop_
_entity.id
_entity.type
_entity.pdbx_description
1 polymer ?
#
loop_
_entity_poly.entity_id
_entity_poly.type
_entity_poly.pdbx_seq_one_letter_code
_entity_poly.pdbx_strand_id
1 'polypeptide(L)'
;GYAPAPYGYAPAAAPAAPAPAAARPAPPPAAATKVTYAADTFFDFDKSVLKADGKAKLDDLAGKVKAINLEVIIAVGHTDSAGSDAYNQKLSVKRADAVKAYLITKGIEKNRVYTEGKGEKQPVADNKTDAGRSKNRRVEIEVVGTRPN
;
A
#
# COMPACT_ATOMS: atom_id res chain seq x y z
N GLY A 1 58.78 23.18 -10.26
CA GLY A 1 58.08 22.98 -10.15
C GLY A 1 57.45 22.81 -10.05
N TYR A 2 57.16 22.75 -9.85
CA TYR A 2 56.41 22.66 -9.62
C TYR A 2 55.52 22.36 -9.45
N ALA A 3 55.55 22.21 -9.28
CA ALA A 3 54.78 22.04 -8.86
C ALA A 3 53.63 22.03 -8.93
N PRO A 4 53.19 22.19 -9.34
CA PRO A 4 52.08 22.34 -9.46
C PRO A 4 51.22 21.59 -9.10
N ALA A 5 51.09 21.07 -9.19
CA ALA A 5 50.22 20.34 -9.07
C ALA A 5 49.44 20.25 -8.22
N PRO A 6 49.57 20.47 -7.77
CA PRO A 6 48.94 20.33 -6.96
C PRO A 6 47.78 20.50 -6.91
N TYR A 7 47.46 20.96 -7.25
CA TYR A 7 46.38 21.21 -7.27
C TYR A 7 45.51 20.38 -7.23
N GLY A 8 45.56 19.80 -7.59
CA GLY A 8 44.60 19.07 -7.68
C GLY A 8 43.79 18.76 -6.78
N TYR A 9 43.78 18.89 -6.16
CA TYR A 9 43.07 18.64 -5.50
C TYR A 9 42.15 18.94 -5.09
N ALA A 10 42.16 19.43 -4.88
CA ALA A 10 41.22 20.06 -4.46
C ALA A 10 39.91 19.66 -4.64
N PRO A 11 39.72 19.14 -5.55
CA PRO A 11 38.45 18.78 -5.85
C PRO A 11 37.74 18.17 -4.79
N ALA A 12 38.36 17.60 -4.03
CA ALA A 12 37.69 16.89 -3.03
C ALA A 12 36.73 17.72 -2.29
N ALA A 13 36.82 18.90 -2.46
CA ALA A 13 35.96 19.68 -1.69
C ALA A 13 34.52 19.59 -2.03
N ALA A 14 34.27 19.16 -3.13
CA ALA A 14 32.91 19.15 -3.54
C ALA A 14 31.95 18.60 -2.56
N PRO A 15 32.29 17.65 -1.85
CA PRO A 15 31.34 17.03 -1.00
C PRO A 15 30.73 17.89 0.04
N ALA A 16 31.21 18.98 0.20
CA ALA A 16 30.64 19.80 1.24
C ALA A 16 29.20 20.19 1.00
N ALA A 17 28.76 20.01 -0.15
CA ALA A 17 27.42 20.46 -0.45
C ALA A 17 26.35 20.08 0.52
N PRO A 18 26.40 19.00 1.14
CA PRO A 18 25.31 18.63 2.01
C PRO A 18 25.07 19.54 3.17
N ALA A 19 26.01 20.32 3.48
CA ALA A 19 25.85 21.14 4.66
C ALA A 19 24.58 21.98 4.68
N PRO A 20 24.16 22.57 3.61
CA PRO A 20 22.96 23.36 3.66
C PRO A 20 21.73 22.58 4.05
N ALA A 21 21.70 21.35 3.69
CA ALA A 21 20.56 20.55 4.04
C ALA A 21 20.41 20.40 5.54
N ALA A 22 21.49 20.40 6.23
CA ALA A 22 21.44 20.25 7.66
C ALA A 22 20.83 21.44 8.37
N ALA A 23 20.78 22.55 7.72
CA ALA A 23 20.23 23.75 8.33
C ALA A 23 18.71 23.77 8.33
N ARG A 24 18.08 22.88 7.65
CA ARG A 24 16.63 22.84 7.59
C ARG A 24 16.09 21.68 8.39
N PRO A 25 14.93 21.87 9.01
CA PRO A 25 14.30 20.73 9.66
C PRO A 25 14.01 19.67 8.62
N ALA A 26 14.26 18.45 8.95
CA ALA A 26 13.89 17.35 8.08
C ALA A 26 12.37 17.21 8.06
N PRO A 27 11.77 16.92 6.92
CA PRO A 27 10.34 16.61 6.92
C PRO A 27 10.11 15.35 7.73
N PRO A 28 8.94 15.20 8.33
CA PRO A 28 8.63 13.97 9.05
C PRO A 28 8.73 12.78 8.08
N PRO A 29 9.27 11.67 8.53
CA PRO A 29 9.34 10.51 7.66
C PRO A 29 7.93 10.01 7.36
N ALA A 30 7.75 9.49 6.16
CA ALA A 30 6.51 8.86 5.80
C ALA A 30 6.31 7.62 6.67
N ALA A 31 5.10 7.45 7.18
CA ALA A 31 4.74 6.29 7.97
C ALA A 31 3.83 5.39 7.16
N ALA A 32 4.04 4.08 7.28
CA ALA A 32 3.18 3.10 6.64
C ALA A 32 2.27 2.49 7.70
N THR A 33 0.97 2.47 7.42
CA THR A 33 -0.02 1.85 8.29
C THR A 33 -0.77 0.81 7.48
N LYS A 34 -0.77 -0.43 7.96
CA LYS A 34 -1.47 -1.51 7.29
C LYS A 34 -2.78 -1.80 8.03
N VAL A 35 -3.87 -1.87 7.29
CA VAL A 35 -5.17 -2.25 7.81
C VAL A 35 -5.61 -3.52 7.09
N THR A 36 -6.07 -4.50 7.83
CA THR A 36 -6.54 -5.76 7.27
C THR A 36 -8.04 -5.85 7.41
N TYR A 37 -8.70 -6.15 6.32
CA TYR A 37 -10.16 -6.32 6.28
C TYR A 37 -10.51 -7.73 5.86
N ALA A 38 -11.52 -8.32 6.46
CA ALA A 38 -12.02 -9.61 6.01
C ALA A 38 -12.64 -9.44 4.62
N ALA A 39 -12.24 -10.29 3.69
CA ALA A 39 -12.80 -10.20 2.33
C ALA A 39 -14.30 -10.44 2.33
N ASP A 40 -14.81 -11.23 3.25
CA ASP A 40 -16.25 -11.52 3.33
C ASP A 40 -17.06 -10.27 3.71
N THR A 41 -16.44 -9.30 4.34
CA THR A 41 -17.08 -8.00 4.61
C THR A 41 -17.22 -7.18 3.34
N PHE A 42 -16.26 -7.32 2.42
CA PHE A 42 -16.20 -6.51 1.21
C PHE A 42 -16.93 -7.15 0.03
N PHE A 43 -16.90 -8.47 -0.05
CA PHE A 43 -17.37 -9.20 -1.22
C PHE A 43 -18.16 -10.44 -0.81
N ASP A 44 -19.18 -10.77 -1.61
CA ASP A 44 -19.84 -12.04 -1.47
C ASP A 44 -18.93 -13.15 -1.99
N PHE A 45 -19.27 -14.38 -1.66
CA PHE A 45 -18.50 -15.54 -2.09
C PHE A 45 -18.30 -15.49 -3.61
N ASP A 46 -17.06 -15.67 -4.03
CA ASP A 46 -16.70 -15.75 -5.43
C ASP A 46 -16.97 -14.47 -6.24
N LYS A 47 -17.24 -13.36 -5.58
CA LYS A 47 -17.56 -12.09 -6.23
C LYS A 47 -16.45 -11.06 -6.02
N SER A 48 -16.45 -10.08 -6.92
CA SER A 48 -15.53 -8.94 -6.82
C SER A 48 -16.28 -7.60 -6.85
N VAL A 49 -17.58 -7.63 -6.56
CA VAL A 49 -18.38 -6.42 -6.43
C VAL A 49 -18.49 -6.07 -4.95
N LEU A 50 -18.19 -4.82 -4.62
CA LEU A 50 -18.18 -4.38 -3.23
C LEU A 50 -19.59 -4.40 -2.62
N LYS A 51 -19.68 -4.97 -1.43
CA LYS A 51 -20.89 -4.95 -0.62
C LYS A 51 -21.02 -3.61 0.11
N ALA A 52 -22.21 -3.30 0.60
CA ALA A 52 -22.45 -2.06 1.36
C ALA A 52 -21.53 -1.95 2.57
N ASP A 53 -21.29 -3.05 3.30
CA ASP A 53 -20.41 -3.04 4.46
C ASP A 53 -18.97 -2.72 4.07
N GLY A 54 -18.50 -3.24 2.94
CA GLY A 54 -17.18 -2.93 2.45
C GLY A 54 -17.05 -1.47 2.04
N LYS A 55 -18.07 -0.96 1.38
CA LYS A 55 -18.11 0.46 1.01
C LYS A 55 -18.04 1.36 2.23
N ALA A 56 -18.75 1.03 3.29
CA ALA A 56 -18.72 1.81 4.52
C ALA A 56 -17.32 1.83 5.14
N LYS A 57 -16.63 0.69 5.12
CA LYS A 57 -15.25 0.62 5.62
C LYS A 57 -14.30 1.47 4.78
N LEU A 58 -14.46 1.45 3.48
CA LEU A 58 -13.65 2.24 2.59
C LEU A 58 -13.96 3.73 2.67
N ASP A 59 -15.22 4.09 2.93
CA ASP A 59 -15.60 5.48 3.17
C ASP A 59 -14.86 6.02 4.40
N ASP A 60 -14.81 5.23 5.46
CA ASP A 60 -14.09 5.60 6.67
C ASP A 60 -12.60 5.76 6.39
N LEU A 61 -12.03 4.83 5.66
CA LEU A 61 -10.61 4.90 5.30
C LEU A 61 -10.33 6.14 4.44
N ALA A 62 -11.17 6.42 3.46
CA ALA A 62 -11.01 7.58 2.60
C ALA A 62 -11.04 8.88 3.41
N GLY A 63 -11.92 8.96 4.39
CA GLY A 63 -11.98 10.13 5.27
C GLY A 63 -10.71 10.33 6.06
N LYS A 64 -10.15 9.24 6.60
CA LYS A 64 -8.90 9.30 7.35
C LYS A 64 -7.72 9.68 6.46
N VAL A 65 -7.69 9.17 5.24
CA VAL A 65 -6.61 9.43 4.30
C VAL A 65 -6.60 10.89 3.87
N LYS A 66 -7.76 11.51 3.76
CA LYS A 66 -7.85 12.93 3.40
C LYS A 66 -7.31 13.86 4.49
N ALA A 67 -7.20 13.36 5.69
CA ALA A 67 -6.68 14.14 6.81
C ALA A 67 -5.15 14.09 6.91
N ILE A 68 -4.48 13.38 6.02
CA ILE A 68 -3.02 13.28 6.01
C ILE A 68 -2.47 13.68 4.64
N ASN A 69 -1.16 13.83 4.58
CA ASN A 69 -0.46 14.02 3.32
C ASN A 69 -0.18 12.65 2.72
N LEU A 70 -1.09 12.20 1.88
CA LEU A 70 -1.01 10.87 1.31
C LEU A 70 0.08 10.76 0.25
N GLU A 71 0.94 9.76 0.36
CA GLU A 71 1.88 9.41 -0.70
C GLU A 71 1.31 8.31 -1.57
N VAL A 72 0.94 7.19 -0.96
CA VAL A 72 0.49 6.03 -1.73
C VAL A 72 -0.42 5.15 -0.88
N ILE A 73 -1.35 4.48 -1.54
CA ILE A 73 -2.16 3.41 -0.97
C ILE A 73 -1.90 2.15 -1.78
N ILE A 74 -1.67 1.04 -1.10
CA ILE A 74 -1.47 -0.25 -1.76
C ILE A 74 -2.55 -1.20 -1.26
N ALA A 75 -3.40 -1.66 -2.16
CA ALA A 75 -4.46 -2.62 -1.83
C ALA A 75 -4.04 -4.00 -2.34
N VAL A 76 -3.98 -4.96 -1.43
CA VAL A 76 -3.53 -6.32 -1.75
C VAL A 76 -4.65 -7.31 -1.43
N GLY A 77 -5.08 -8.05 -2.44
CA GLY A 77 -6.09 -9.07 -2.26
C GLY A 77 -5.46 -10.43 -1.98
N HIS A 78 -6.06 -11.17 -1.06
CA HIS A 78 -5.63 -12.52 -0.71
C HIS A 78 -6.84 -13.45 -0.68
N THR A 79 -6.61 -14.72 -1.03
CA THR A 79 -7.65 -15.75 -1.00
C THR A 79 -7.22 -16.90 -0.10
N ASP A 80 -8.15 -17.82 0.17
CA ASP A 80 -7.78 -19.11 0.73
C ASP A 80 -7.33 -20.04 -0.41
N SER A 81 -7.08 -21.31 -0.11
CA SER A 81 -6.58 -22.26 -1.10
C SER A 81 -7.69 -23.06 -1.81
N ALA A 82 -8.94 -22.70 -1.61
CA ALA A 82 -10.03 -23.37 -2.30
C ALA A 82 -10.07 -22.91 -3.76
N GLY A 83 -10.18 -23.86 -4.68
CA GLY A 83 -10.16 -23.55 -6.11
C GLY A 83 -8.76 -23.61 -6.69
N SER A 84 -8.62 -23.28 -7.96
CA SER A 84 -7.31 -23.31 -8.60
C SER A 84 -6.49 -22.07 -8.24
N ASP A 85 -5.18 -22.21 -8.30
CA ASP A 85 -4.27 -21.11 -8.05
C ASP A 85 -4.50 -19.96 -9.05
N ALA A 86 -4.67 -20.30 -10.33
CA ALA A 86 -4.89 -19.29 -11.36
C ALA A 86 -6.20 -18.52 -11.12
N TYR A 87 -7.27 -19.23 -10.73
CA TYR A 87 -8.53 -18.58 -10.44
C TYR A 87 -8.42 -17.64 -9.24
N ASN A 88 -7.78 -18.10 -8.17
CA ASN A 88 -7.60 -17.31 -6.97
C ASN A 88 -6.72 -16.08 -7.22
N GLN A 89 -5.72 -16.22 -8.07
CA GLN A 89 -4.89 -15.09 -8.46
C GLN A 89 -5.72 -14.02 -9.17
N LYS A 90 -6.54 -14.42 -10.13
CA LYS A 90 -7.40 -13.47 -10.83
C LYS A 90 -8.42 -12.83 -9.92
N LEU A 91 -9.02 -13.61 -9.03
CA LEU A 91 -10.01 -13.09 -8.09
C LEU A 91 -9.40 -12.05 -7.17
N SER A 92 -8.21 -12.33 -6.65
CA SER A 92 -7.54 -11.40 -5.75
C SER A 92 -7.19 -10.08 -6.44
N VAL A 93 -6.78 -10.12 -7.69
CA VAL A 93 -6.52 -8.91 -8.48
C VAL A 93 -7.80 -8.12 -8.70
N LYS A 94 -8.89 -8.79 -9.09
CA LYS A 94 -10.17 -8.12 -9.32
C LYS A 94 -10.69 -7.47 -8.05
N ARG A 95 -10.51 -8.12 -6.92
CA ARG A 95 -10.95 -7.56 -5.64
C ARG A 95 -10.13 -6.34 -5.25
N ALA A 96 -8.82 -6.39 -5.44
CA ALA A 96 -7.96 -5.24 -5.18
C ALA A 96 -8.33 -4.07 -6.11
N ASP A 97 -8.61 -4.37 -7.38
CA ASP A 97 -8.99 -3.35 -8.34
C ASP A 97 -10.35 -2.72 -8.01
N ALA A 98 -11.28 -3.51 -7.47
CA ALA A 98 -12.57 -2.98 -7.03
C ALA A 98 -12.41 -2.00 -5.87
N VAL A 99 -11.50 -2.30 -4.95
CA VAL A 99 -11.17 -1.39 -3.85
C VAL A 99 -10.59 -0.09 -4.40
N LYS A 100 -9.65 -0.19 -5.32
CA LYS A 100 -9.07 0.99 -5.96
C LYS A 100 -10.12 1.85 -6.65
N ALA A 101 -10.96 1.23 -7.46
CA ALA A 101 -12.00 1.95 -8.19
C ALA A 101 -12.91 2.72 -7.23
N TYR A 102 -13.28 2.10 -6.13
CA TYR A 102 -14.14 2.76 -5.16
C TYR A 102 -13.43 3.94 -4.49
N LEU A 103 -12.17 3.78 -4.10
CA LEU A 103 -11.41 4.86 -3.48
C LEU A 103 -11.27 6.06 -4.42
N ILE A 104 -11.12 5.82 -5.71
CA ILE A 104 -11.08 6.89 -6.70
C ILE A 104 -12.39 7.65 -6.72
N THR A 105 -13.53 6.96 -6.60
CA THR A 105 -14.84 7.64 -6.56
C THR A 105 -14.98 8.51 -5.31
N LYS A 106 -14.18 8.25 -4.28
CA LYS A 106 -14.21 9.04 -3.05
C LYS A 106 -13.19 10.18 -3.05
N GLY A 107 -12.56 10.44 -4.20
CA GLY A 107 -11.68 11.59 -4.35
C GLY A 107 -10.20 11.31 -4.15
N ILE A 108 -9.81 10.05 -4.02
CA ILE A 108 -8.40 9.72 -3.94
C ILE A 108 -7.82 9.65 -5.35
N GLU A 109 -6.67 10.26 -5.55
CA GLU A 109 -6.06 10.33 -6.87
C GLU A 109 -5.66 8.96 -7.38
N LYS A 110 -6.02 8.67 -8.62
CA LYS A 110 -5.78 7.38 -9.23
C LYS A 110 -4.31 6.97 -9.20
N ASN A 111 -3.42 7.92 -9.43
CA ASN A 111 -1.99 7.63 -9.50
C ASN A 111 -1.35 7.40 -8.13
N ARG A 112 -2.12 7.50 -7.06
CA ARG A 112 -1.65 7.21 -5.71
C ARG A 112 -2.11 5.86 -5.20
N VAL A 113 -2.95 5.14 -5.96
CA VAL A 113 -3.48 3.85 -5.53
C VAL A 113 -2.92 2.74 -6.40
N TYR A 114 -2.24 1.80 -5.76
CA TYR A 114 -1.68 0.63 -6.42
C TYR A 114 -2.40 -0.62 -5.93
N THR A 115 -2.50 -1.60 -6.79
CA THR A 115 -3.18 -2.85 -6.47
C THR A 115 -2.28 -4.03 -6.74
N GLU A 116 -2.48 -5.08 -5.95
CA GLU A 116 -1.75 -6.32 -6.12
C GLU A 116 -2.65 -7.48 -5.71
N GLY A 117 -2.59 -8.57 -6.44
CA GLY A 117 -3.27 -9.80 -6.06
C GLY A 117 -2.24 -10.85 -5.73
N LYS A 118 -2.33 -11.42 -4.52
CA LYS A 118 -1.43 -12.48 -4.08
C LYS A 118 -2.07 -13.86 -4.17
N GLY A 119 -3.37 -13.93 -4.50
CA GLY A 119 -4.06 -15.20 -4.54
C GLY A 119 -3.94 -15.92 -3.22
N GLU A 120 -3.62 -17.20 -3.28
CA GLU A 120 -3.48 -18.06 -2.09
C GLU A 120 -2.05 -18.17 -1.60
N LYS A 121 -1.12 -17.42 -2.17
CA LYS A 121 0.33 -17.63 -1.96
C LYS A 121 0.86 -17.15 -0.63
N GLN A 122 0.12 -16.30 0.07
CA GLN A 122 0.59 -15.75 1.35
C GLN A 122 -0.44 -15.97 2.46
N PRO A 123 -0.64 -17.23 2.87
CA PRO A 123 -1.59 -17.51 3.94
C PRO A 123 -1.08 -16.98 5.28
N VAL A 124 -2.02 -16.55 6.12
CA VAL A 124 -1.72 -16.15 7.50
C VAL A 124 -2.24 -17.19 8.50
N ALA A 125 -2.99 -18.16 8.02
CA ALA A 125 -3.58 -19.21 8.86
C ALA A 125 -3.68 -20.51 8.07
N ASP A 126 -4.07 -21.58 8.76
CA ASP A 126 -4.17 -22.90 8.17
C ASP A 126 -5.37 -22.97 7.21
N ASN A 127 -5.12 -23.35 5.96
CA ASN A 127 -6.17 -23.53 4.96
C ASN A 127 -6.97 -24.81 5.14
N LYS A 128 -6.56 -25.67 6.06
CA LYS A 128 -7.28 -26.93 6.31
C LYS A 128 -8.53 -26.75 7.15
N THR A 129 -8.65 -25.64 7.86
CA THR A 129 -9.80 -25.36 8.69
C THR A 129 -10.62 -24.21 8.11
N ASP A 130 -11.93 -24.20 8.39
CA ASP A 130 -12.78 -23.13 7.95
C ASP A 130 -12.35 -21.78 8.58
N ALA A 131 -12.00 -21.81 9.85
CA ALA A 131 -11.54 -20.62 10.53
C ALA A 131 -10.26 -20.07 9.92
N GLY A 132 -9.32 -20.94 9.56
CA GLY A 132 -8.07 -20.52 8.93
C GLY A 132 -8.29 -19.97 7.54
N ARG A 133 -9.14 -20.63 6.73
CA ARG A 133 -9.47 -20.14 5.41
C ARG A 133 -10.12 -18.76 5.48
N SER A 134 -11.00 -18.55 6.45
CA SER A 134 -11.63 -17.26 6.63
C SER A 134 -10.62 -16.16 6.90
N LYS A 135 -9.59 -16.45 7.68
CA LYS A 135 -8.53 -15.47 7.95
C LYS A 135 -7.68 -15.19 6.71
N ASN A 136 -7.51 -16.19 5.86
CA ASN A 136 -6.74 -16.01 4.63
C ASN A 136 -7.48 -15.18 3.60
N ARG A 137 -8.82 -15.22 3.59
CA ARG A 137 -9.63 -14.38 2.71
C ARG A 137 -9.65 -12.96 3.27
N ARG A 138 -8.76 -12.13 2.79
CA ARG A 138 -8.61 -10.78 3.32
C ARG A 138 -8.14 -9.80 2.24
N VAL A 139 -8.35 -8.53 2.53
CA VAL A 139 -7.77 -7.43 1.74
C VAL A 139 -6.91 -6.63 2.72
N GLU A 140 -5.65 -6.48 2.39
CA GLU A 140 -4.74 -5.67 3.18
C GLU A 140 -4.55 -4.34 2.47
N ILE A 141 -4.70 -3.25 3.19
CA ILE A 141 -4.51 -1.92 2.62
C ILE A 141 -3.41 -1.23 3.41
N GLU A 142 -2.35 -0.88 2.70
CA GLU A 142 -1.25 -0.13 3.29
C GLU A 142 -1.37 1.32 2.86
N VAL A 143 -1.35 2.21 3.83
CA VAL A 143 -1.43 3.65 3.60
C VAL A 143 -0.08 4.26 4.00
N VAL A 144 0.55 4.94 3.08
CA VAL A 144 1.83 5.60 3.33
C VAL A 144 1.63 7.10 3.21
N GLY A 145 2.00 7.82 4.24
CA GLY A 145 1.84 9.27 4.24
C GLY A 145 2.41 9.90 5.49
N THR A 146 2.25 11.21 5.59
CA THR A 146 2.72 11.96 6.73
C THR A 146 1.56 12.76 7.31
N ARG A 147 1.63 13.02 8.60
CA ARG A 147 0.62 13.88 9.21
C ARG A 147 0.91 15.32 8.86
N PRO A 148 -0.13 16.12 8.62
CA PRO A 148 0.07 17.54 8.43
C PRO A 148 0.52 18.16 9.76
N ASN A 149 1.30 19.18 9.67
CA ASN A 149 1.75 19.91 10.85
C ASN A 149 0.68 20.87 11.34
#